data_c04eaca6f464a6a600947f647311ae31
#
_entry.id   c04eaca6f464a6a600947f647311ae31
#
_cell.length_a   1.000
_cell.length_b   1.000
_cell.length_c   1.000
_cell.angle_alpha   90.00
_cell.angle_beta   90.00
_cell.angle_gamma   90.00
#
_symmetry.space_group_name_H-M   'P 1'
#
loop_
_entity.id
_entity.type
_entity.pdbx_description
1 polymer ?
#
loop_
_entity_poly.entity_id
_entity_poly.type
_entity_poly.pdbx_seq_one_letter_code
_entity_poly.pdbx_strand_id
1 'polypeptide(L)'
;MQKNESSAKSAKEIVTDFIEALEQKDFKTVRSYISDNISVLAPGPVELTSFNKAEPFVTYLEHANLPPLDIKKEFADSSDVCLLYEMTYREPPLTTFVCGWFHVNDDGKISSLRFVMDPRQLFQQKRT
;
A
#
# COMPACT_ATOMS: atom_id res chain seq x y z
N MET A 1 26.38 3.80 -20.13
CA MET A 1 25.69 3.93 -19.93
C MET A 1 24.81 3.93 -19.67
N GLN A 2 24.60 4.12 -19.35
CA GLN A 2 23.75 3.97 -18.99
C GLN A 2 22.77 4.58 -19.01
N LYS A 3 22.44 5.08 -19.61
CA LYS A 3 21.38 5.54 -19.90
C LYS A 3 20.17 4.92 -19.47
N ASN A 4 20.02 3.77 -19.55
CA ASN A 4 18.86 3.03 -19.11
C ASN A 4 18.61 3.18 -17.65
N GLU A 5 19.65 3.27 -16.91
CA GLU A 5 19.53 3.46 -15.47
C GLU A 5 18.87 4.75 -15.12
N SER A 6 19.13 5.80 -15.91
CA SER A 6 18.53 7.09 -15.62
C SER A 6 17.03 7.09 -15.91
N SER A 7 16.55 6.18 -16.74
CA SER A 7 15.13 6.11 -17.06
C SER A 7 14.39 5.11 -16.18
N ALA A 8 15.11 4.26 -15.46
CA ALA A 8 14.49 3.27 -14.59
C ALA A 8 14.22 3.90 -13.23
N LYS A 9 13.02 3.71 -12.73
CA LYS A 9 12.65 4.23 -11.42
C LYS A 9 13.17 3.32 -10.32
N SER A 10 13.61 3.91 -9.22
CA SER A 10 13.97 3.14 -8.04
C SER A 10 12.70 2.59 -7.38
N ALA A 11 12.88 1.61 -6.50
CA ALA A 11 11.75 1.08 -5.76
C ALA A 11 11.05 2.18 -4.98
N LYS A 12 11.82 3.09 -4.40
CA LYS A 12 11.26 4.20 -3.64
C LYS A 12 10.37 5.08 -4.53
N GLU A 13 10.83 5.37 -5.74
CA GLU A 13 10.05 6.20 -6.66
C GLU A 13 8.77 5.49 -7.10
N ILE A 14 8.86 4.19 -7.34
CA ILE A 14 7.70 3.41 -7.76
C ILE A 14 6.64 3.42 -6.67
N VAL A 15 7.05 3.19 -5.42
CA VAL A 15 6.10 3.20 -4.30
C VAL A 15 5.52 4.59 -4.10
N THR A 16 6.33 5.63 -4.22
CA THR A 16 5.84 7.01 -4.10
C THR A 16 4.78 7.30 -5.16
N ASP A 17 5.06 6.91 -6.40
CA ASP A 17 4.11 7.15 -7.49
C ASP A 17 2.83 6.34 -7.30
N PHE A 18 2.95 5.12 -6.78
CA PHE A 18 1.79 4.30 -6.47
C PHE A 18 0.90 4.98 -5.42
N ILE A 19 1.51 5.49 -4.35
CA ILE A 19 0.76 6.15 -3.28
C ILE A 19 0.07 7.41 -3.81
N GLU A 20 0.76 8.19 -4.64
CA GLU A 20 0.16 9.39 -5.22
C GLU A 20 -1.04 9.05 -6.08
N ALA A 21 -0.91 8.02 -6.90
CA ALA A 21 -2.03 7.59 -7.76
C ALA A 21 -3.19 7.12 -6.91
N LEU A 22 -2.90 6.41 -5.82
CA LEU A 22 -3.93 5.93 -4.91
C LEU A 22 -4.68 7.09 -4.27
N GLU A 23 -3.96 8.12 -3.83
CA GLU A 23 -4.58 9.28 -3.21
C GLU A 23 -5.44 10.06 -4.20
N GLN A 24 -5.02 10.09 -5.46
CA GLN A 24 -5.78 10.76 -6.51
C GLN A 24 -6.92 9.90 -7.03
N LYS A 25 -7.00 8.65 -6.56
CA LYS A 25 -8.01 7.68 -7.01
C LYS A 25 -7.89 7.40 -8.50
N ASP A 26 -6.66 7.45 -8.99
CA ASP A 26 -6.34 7.12 -10.38
C ASP A 26 -5.99 5.64 -10.45
N PHE A 27 -7.02 4.80 -10.46
CA PHE A 27 -6.83 3.36 -10.31
C PHE A 27 -6.24 2.71 -11.56
N LYS A 28 -6.33 3.35 -12.70
CA LYS A 28 -5.64 2.87 -13.88
C LYS A 28 -4.13 2.94 -13.67
N THR A 29 -3.65 4.06 -13.15
CA THR A 29 -2.22 4.22 -12.84
C THR A 29 -1.81 3.31 -11.69
N VAL A 30 -2.66 3.19 -10.65
CA VAL A 30 -2.42 2.25 -9.55
C VAL A 30 -2.17 0.86 -10.11
N ARG A 31 -3.04 0.41 -11.01
CA ARG A 31 -2.91 -0.93 -11.59
C ARG A 31 -1.59 -1.10 -12.34
N SER A 32 -1.13 -0.04 -12.99
CA SER A 32 0.09 -0.13 -13.80
C SER A 32 1.34 -0.37 -12.95
N TYR A 33 1.30 -0.09 -11.66
CA TYR A 33 2.44 -0.30 -10.78
C TYR A 33 2.39 -1.64 -10.04
N ILE A 34 1.37 -2.45 -10.27
CA ILE A 34 1.14 -3.69 -9.53
C ILE A 34 1.40 -4.88 -10.43
N SER A 35 2.17 -5.85 -9.93
CA SER A 35 2.37 -7.11 -10.62
C SER A 35 1.06 -7.90 -10.73
N ASP A 36 0.87 -8.61 -11.84
CA ASP A 36 -0.33 -9.41 -12.04
C ASP A 36 -0.57 -10.41 -10.91
N ASN A 37 0.51 -10.91 -10.33
CA ASN A 37 0.45 -11.92 -9.28
C ASN A 37 0.90 -11.35 -7.94
N ILE A 38 0.50 -10.11 -7.66
CA ILE A 38 0.88 -9.47 -6.40
C ILE A 38 0.40 -10.31 -5.22
N SER A 39 1.20 -10.34 -4.18
CA SER A 39 0.85 -10.99 -2.92
C SER A 39 0.64 -9.92 -1.86
N VAL A 40 -0.59 -9.80 -1.38
CA VAL A 40 -0.94 -8.79 -0.39
C VAL A 40 -1.44 -9.50 0.86
N LEU A 41 -0.99 -9.02 2.02
CA LEU A 41 -1.44 -9.55 3.29
C LEU A 41 -1.67 -8.38 4.24
N ALA A 42 -2.87 -8.30 4.78
CA ALA A 42 -3.26 -7.20 5.65
C ALA A 42 -4.11 -7.73 6.80
N PRO A 43 -4.08 -7.08 7.97
CA PRO A 43 -4.93 -7.50 9.09
C PRO A 43 -6.40 -7.26 8.77
N GLY A 44 -7.24 -8.15 9.28
CA GLY A 44 -8.67 -8.04 9.17
C GLY A 44 -9.31 -8.18 10.55
N PRO A 45 -10.64 -8.12 10.61
CA PRO A 45 -11.32 -8.15 11.91
C PRO A 45 -11.23 -9.51 12.60
N VAL A 46 -11.17 -10.59 11.85
CA VAL A 46 -11.12 -11.93 12.43
C VAL A 46 -9.86 -12.64 11.98
N GLU A 47 -9.53 -12.50 10.72
CA GLU A 47 -8.38 -13.16 10.13
C GLU A 47 -7.73 -12.21 9.13
N LEU A 48 -6.56 -12.60 8.65
CA LEU A 48 -5.83 -11.79 7.69
C LEU A 48 -6.58 -11.73 6.36
N THR A 49 -6.57 -10.55 5.75
CA THR A 49 -7.10 -10.36 4.40
C THR A 49 -5.94 -10.53 3.43
N SER A 50 -6.14 -11.33 2.39
CA SER A 50 -5.06 -11.58 1.45
C SER A 50 -5.56 -11.51 0.01
N PHE A 51 -4.65 -11.11 -0.87
CA PHE A 51 -4.87 -11.11 -2.31
C PHE A 51 -3.65 -11.72 -2.97
N ASN A 52 -3.86 -12.48 -4.04
CA ASN A 52 -2.76 -13.02 -4.82
C ASN A 52 -2.91 -12.73 -6.30
N LYS A 53 -3.78 -11.79 -6.65
CA LYS A 53 -3.99 -11.30 -8.02
C LYS A 53 -4.21 -9.81 -7.96
N ALA A 54 -3.80 -9.13 -9.04
CA ALA A 54 -3.91 -7.67 -9.08
C ALA A 54 -5.35 -7.19 -9.13
N GLU A 55 -6.21 -7.84 -9.91
CA GLU A 55 -7.56 -7.33 -10.13
C GLU A 55 -8.40 -7.28 -8.86
N PRO A 56 -8.47 -8.36 -8.06
CA PRO A 56 -9.23 -8.28 -6.81
C PRO A 56 -8.67 -7.22 -5.86
N PHE A 57 -7.36 -7.05 -5.85
CA PHE A 57 -6.74 -6.07 -4.97
C PHE A 57 -7.11 -4.64 -5.40
N VAL A 58 -7.06 -4.36 -6.71
CA VAL A 58 -7.43 -3.03 -7.20
C VAL A 58 -8.91 -2.77 -6.92
N THR A 59 -9.77 -3.77 -7.13
CA THR A 59 -11.19 -3.63 -6.84
C THR A 59 -11.40 -3.30 -5.37
N TYR A 60 -10.66 -3.97 -4.49
CA TYR A 60 -10.72 -3.67 -3.07
C TYR A 60 -10.35 -2.22 -2.80
N LEU A 61 -9.25 -1.74 -3.40
CA LEU A 61 -8.82 -0.37 -3.19
C LEU A 61 -9.85 0.64 -3.68
N GLU A 62 -10.50 0.34 -4.81
CA GLU A 62 -11.54 1.23 -5.34
C GLU A 62 -12.70 1.40 -4.38
N HIS A 63 -13.06 0.34 -3.67
CA HIS A 63 -14.23 0.35 -2.80
C HIS A 63 -13.90 0.65 -1.33
N ALA A 64 -12.62 0.60 -0.96
CA ALA A 64 -12.24 0.77 0.43
C ALA A 64 -12.39 2.21 0.92
N ASN A 65 -12.33 3.17 0.00
CA ASN A 65 -12.46 4.59 0.33
C ASN A 65 -11.48 4.98 1.43
N LEU A 66 -10.21 4.66 1.19
CA LEU A 66 -9.18 4.89 2.20
C LEU A 66 -8.94 6.38 2.42
N PRO A 67 -8.71 6.79 3.66
CA PRO A 67 -8.31 8.18 3.92
C PRO A 67 -6.90 8.43 3.40
N PRO A 68 -6.51 9.70 3.28
CA PRO A 68 -5.14 10.01 2.85
C PRO A 68 -4.12 9.41 3.81
N LEU A 69 -2.96 9.06 3.26
CA LEU A 69 -1.86 8.51 4.04
C LEU A 69 -0.94 9.64 4.49
N ASP A 70 -0.77 9.80 5.78
CA ASP A 70 0.15 10.78 6.35
C ASP A 70 1.46 10.07 6.64
N ILE A 71 2.39 10.13 5.69
CA ILE A 71 3.64 9.37 5.78
C ILE A 71 4.57 10.05 6.76
N LYS A 72 4.97 9.31 7.80
CA LYS A 72 5.82 9.81 8.86
C LYS A 72 7.28 9.48 8.62
N LYS A 73 7.55 8.31 8.03
CA LYS A 73 8.91 7.85 7.82
C LYS A 73 8.94 6.88 6.66
N GLU A 74 10.03 6.90 5.95
CA GLU A 74 10.21 6.01 4.80
C GLU A 74 11.61 5.41 4.87
N PHE A 75 11.70 4.10 4.72
CA PHE A 75 12.96 3.38 4.66
C PHE A 75 13.00 2.60 3.36
N ALA A 76 14.11 2.68 2.64
CA ALA A 76 14.27 1.94 1.40
C ALA A 76 15.59 1.18 1.45
N ASP A 77 15.54 -0.07 1.00
CA ASP A 77 16.70 -0.92 0.94
C ASP A 77 16.59 -1.72 -0.34
N SER A 78 17.27 -1.23 -1.39
CA SER A 78 17.26 -1.88 -2.69
C SER A 78 15.85 -1.98 -3.25
N SER A 79 15.26 -3.18 -3.25
CA SER A 79 13.93 -3.41 -3.81
C SER A 79 12.82 -3.35 -2.78
N ASP A 80 13.14 -3.08 -1.54
CA ASP A 80 12.17 -3.07 -0.46
C ASP A 80 11.99 -1.66 0.08
N VAL A 81 10.72 -1.29 0.31
CA VAL A 81 10.38 0.03 0.84
C VAL A 81 9.40 -0.16 1.98
N CYS A 82 9.71 0.44 3.13
CA CYS A 82 8.81 0.43 4.27
C CYS A 82 8.32 1.84 4.52
N LEU A 83 7.02 2.00 4.60
CA LEU A 83 6.39 3.28 4.93
C LEU A 83 5.74 3.17 6.30
N LEU A 84 6.05 4.13 7.16
CA LEU A 84 5.34 4.29 8.43
C LEU A 84 4.41 5.46 8.26
N TYR A 85 3.11 5.23 8.42
CA TYR A 85 2.14 6.29 8.14
C TYR A 85 0.93 6.18 9.05
N GLU A 86 0.17 7.26 9.09
CA GLU A 86 -1.07 7.31 9.83
C GLU A 86 -2.23 7.52 8.87
N MET A 87 -3.36 6.91 9.18
CA MET A 87 -4.61 7.16 8.48
C MET A 87 -5.63 7.61 9.51
N THR A 88 -6.29 8.72 9.21
CA THR A 88 -7.30 9.28 10.10
C THR A 88 -8.67 9.10 9.49
N TYR A 89 -9.52 8.36 10.18
CA TYR A 89 -10.89 8.10 9.77
C TYR A 89 -11.82 9.07 10.45
N ARG A 90 -12.95 9.35 9.81
CA ARG A 90 -13.93 10.28 10.37
C ARG A 90 -15.04 9.55 11.10
N GLU A 91 -15.40 8.36 10.66
CA GLU A 91 -16.54 7.62 11.19
C GLU A 91 -16.14 6.17 11.44
N PRO A 92 -15.74 5.82 12.64
CA PRO A 92 -15.57 6.68 13.82
C PRO A 92 -14.30 7.52 13.72
N PRO A 93 -14.20 8.61 14.43
CA PRO A 93 -12.98 9.41 14.43
C PRO A 93 -11.86 8.62 15.09
N LEU A 94 -10.86 8.28 14.29
CA LEU A 94 -9.82 7.38 14.75
C LEU A 94 -8.59 7.53 13.86
N THR A 95 -7.42 7.56 14.48
CA THR A 95 -6.16 7.56 13.75
C THR A 95 -5.46 6.24 14.02
N THR A 96 -5.08 5.55 12.93
CA THR A 96 -4.34 4.29 13.02
C THR A 96 -2.93 4.51 12.53
N PHE A 97 -1.99 3.80 13.13
CA PHE A 97 -0.60 3.81 12.71
C PHE A 97 -0.31 2.50 11.98
N VAL A 98 0.25 2.61 10.78
CA VAL A 98 0.44 1.46 9.90
C VAL A 98 1.87 1.42 9.40
N CYS A 99 2.40 0.21 9.30
CA CYS A 99 3.67 -0.05 8.62
C CYS A 99 3.34 -0.84 7.35
N GLY A 100 3.68 -0.30 6.18
CA GLY A 100 3.50 -0.98 4.92
C GLY A 100 4.85 -1.36 4.35
N TRP A 101 5.05 -2.64 4.06
CA TRP A 101 6.29 -3.15 3.49
C TRP A 101 6.01 -3.56 2.04
N PHE A 102 6.64 -2.83 1.11
CA PHE A 102 6.48 -3.03 -0.32
C PHE A 102 7.73 -3.67 -0.89
N HIS A 103 7.55 -4.68 -1.73
CA HIS A 103 8.66 -5.25 -2.49
C HIS A 103 8.41 -5.02 -3.98
N VAL A 104 9.41 -4.46 -4.67
CA VAL A 104 9.33 -4.17 -6.09
C VAL A 104 10.20 -5.20 -6.83
N ASN A 105 9.61 -5.86 -7.84
CA ASN A 105 10.34 -6.89 -8.58
C ASN A 105 11.21 -6.28 -9.68
N ASP A 106 11.88 -7.15 -10.43
CA ASP A 106 12.81 -6.70 -11.46
C ASP A 106 12.11 -6.00 -12.64
N ASP A 107 10.82 -6.20 -12.77
CA ASP A 107 10.04 -5.52 -13.82
C ASP A 107 9.56 -4.15 -13.38
N GLY A 108 9.94 -3.72 -12.19
CA GLY A 108 9.52 -2.42 -11.69
C GLY A 108 8.09 -2.41 -11.22
N LYS A 109 7.58 -3.58 -10.79
CA LYS A 109 6.20 -3.70 -10.30
C LYS A 109 6.20 -4.10 -8.84
N ILE A 110 5.22 -3.61 -8.10
CA ILE A 110 5.04 -4.00 -6.71
C ILE A 110 4.50 -5.43 -6.72
N SER A 111 5.29 -6.37 -6.21
CA SER A 111 4.94 -7.78 -6.26
C SER A 111 4.55 -8.33 -4.89
N SER A 112 4.84 -7.61 -3.82
CA SER A 112 4.50 -8.06 -2.48
C SER A 112 4.22 -6.86 -1.61
N LEU A 113 3.20 -6.98 -0.77
CA LEU A 113 2.80 -5.91 0.12
C LEU A 113 2.30 -6.52 1.41
N ARG A 114 2.91 -6.11 2.51
CA ARG A 114 2.53 -6.58 3.85
C ARG A 114 2.22 -5.36 4.70
N PHE A 115 1.06 -5.37 5.32
CA PHE A 115 0.66 -4.30 6.22
C PHE A 115 0.69 -4.82 7.65
N VAL A 116 1.25 -4.01 8.55
CA VAL A 116 1.29 -4.34 9.97
C VAL A 116 0.64 -3.18 10.71
N MET A 117 -0.37 -3.50 11.49
CA MET A 117 -1.05 -2.52 12.32
C MET A 117 -1.79 -3.25 13.42
N ASP A 118 -2.18 -2.53 14.44
CA ASP A 118 -3.01 -3.10 15.49
C ASP A 118 -4.47 -2.84 15.08
N PRO A 119 -5.19 -3.88 14.64
CA PRO A 119 -6.56 -3.65 14.16
C PRO A 119 -7.57 -3.47 15.29
N ARG A 120 -7.17 -3.70 16.53
CA ARG A 120 -8.11 -3.63 17.64
C ARG A 120 -8.76 -2.28 17.78
N GLN A 121 -8.01 -1.21 17.52
CA GLN A 121 -8.57 0.13 17.63
C GLN A 121 -9.75 0.32 16.68
N LEU A 122 -9.63 -0.19 15.46
CA LEU A 122 -10.70 -0.06 14.48
C LEU A 122 -11.93 -0.85 14.87
N PHE A 123 -11.73 -2.04 15.41
CA PHE A 123 -12.84 -2.96 15.61
C PHE A 123 -13.42 -2.88 17.02
N GLN A 124 -12.65 -2.41 17.98
CA GLN A 124 -13.18 -2.18 19.32
C GLN A 124 -14.16 -1.01 19.34
N GLN A 125 -13.97 -0.04 18.47
CA GLN A 125 -14.88 1.10 18.39
C GLN A 125 -16.32 0.66 18.15
N LYS A 126 -16.51 -0.45 17.46
CA LYS A 126 -17.82 -0.94 17.12
C LYS A 126 -18.56 -1.57 18.29
N ARG A 127 -17.87 -1.82 19.37
CA ARG A 127 -18.46 -2.50 20.53
C ARG A 127 -19.20 -1.55 21.44
N THR A 128 -18.95 -0.29 21.29
CA THR A 128 -19.62 0.70 22.09
C THR A 128 -20.72 1.37 21.31
#